data_0008cb7a0b54487dd78e83ae950d3034
#
_entry.id   0008cb7a0b54487dd78e83ae950d3034
#
_cell.length_a   1.000
_cell.length_b   1.000
_cell.length_c   1.000
_cell.angle_alpha   90.00
_cell.angle_beta   90.00
_cell.angle_gamma   90.00
#
_symmetry.space_group_name_H-M   'P 1'
#
loop_
_entity.id
_entity.type
_entity.pdbx_description
1 polymer ?
#
loop_
_entity_poly.entity_id
_entity_poly.type
_entity_poly.pdbx_seq_one_letter_code
_entity_poly.pdbx_strand_id
1 'polypeptide(L)'
;GIRDQPRSRGLGDVYKETVLILLAVTITVASMIYLVIYILVNGIPYITPDLFAWKYNTENVSMTPAIINTIIMVFLTLLLAVPIGIAAAIYLVEYSKRNSKLVKVIRLTTETLAGIPSIVFGLFGFIVFVLLLKWGNSLLAGVLTLTMMVLPTIVRTTEESLLAVPDMFREGSYGLGAGKLRTIFVIVLPAAIPGILSGVILAIGRIVGESAALIFTAGTVAEVPKSLFSSTRTLAVHMYSLLNEGLYTNQAYATAVILLSLIHISEPTRPRLIS
;
A
#
# COMPACT_ATOMS: atom_id res chain seq x y z
N GLY A 1 35.53 33.93 -18.44
CA GLY A 1 34.71 32.90 -17.84
C GLY A 1 35.57 31.74 -17.42
N ILE A 2 35.94 31.68 -16.14
CA ILE A 2 36.66 30.55 -15.54
C ILE A 2 35.64 29.40 -15.42
N ARG A 3 35.80 28.39 -16.27
CA ARG A 3 35.07 27.13 -16.13
C ARG A 3 35.59 26.44 -14.86
N ASP A 4 34.76 26.29 -13.83
CA ASP A 4 35.02 25.39 -12.70
C ASP A 4 35.27 23.99 -13.24
N GLN A 5 36.52 23.57 -13.23
CA GLN A 5 36.89 22.17 -13.48
C GLN A 5 36.30 21.33 -12.31
N PRO A 6 35.63 20.21 -12.58
CA PRO A 6 35.20 19.34 -11.54
C PRO A 6 36.46 18.89 -10.76
N ARG A 7 36.55 19.30 -9.49
CA ARG A 7 37.57 18.80 -8.58
C ARG A 7 37.60 17.30 -8.68
N SER A 8 38.71 16.72 -9.12
CA SER A 8 38.93 15.29 -9.02
C SER A 8 38.76 14.90 -7.56
N ARG A 9 37.66 14.20 -7.23
CA ARG A 9 37.47 13.63 -5.88
C ARG A 9 38.65 12.72 -5.62
N GLY A 10 39.45 13.03 -4.59
CA GLY A 10 40.58 12.20 -4.22
C GLY A 10 40.10 10.80 -3.86
N LEU A 11 40.86 9.76 -4.25
CA LEU A 11 40.52 8.34 -3.92
C LEU A 11 40.18 8.18 -2.45
N GLY A 12 40.85 8.90 -1.54
CA GLY A 12 40.57 8.88 -0.11
C GLY A 12 39.18 9.38 0.30
N ASP A 13 38.58 10.31 -0.45
CA ASP A 13 37.23 10.82 -0.16
C ASP A 13 36.17 9.82 -0.65
N VAL A 14 36.41 9.16 -1.78
CA VAL A 14 35.55 8.09 -2.30
C VAL A 14 35.52 6.91 -1.33
N TYR A 15 36.67 6.50 -0.74
CA TYR A 15 36.72 5.44 0.26
C TYR A 15 35.94 5.81 1.54
N LYS A 16 36.06 7.05 2.03
CA LYS A 16 35.31 7.52 3.21
C LYS A 16 33.82 7.52 2.95
N GLU A 17 33.38 8.04 1.79
CA GLU A 17 31.96 8.02 1.39
C GLU A 17 31.43 6.59 1.32
N THR A 18 32.18 5.67 0.70
CA THR A 18 31.81 4.25 0.58
C THR A 18 31.69 3.58 1.96
N VAL A 19 32.64 3.81 2.87
CA VAL A 19 32.59 3.27 4.23
C VAL A 19 31.39 3.81 5.01
N LEU A 20 31.10 5.11 4.91
CA LEU A 20 29.92 5.70 5.55
C LEU A 20 28.62 5.12 5.02
N ILE A 21 28.50 4.94 3.70
CA ILE A 21 27.33 4.32 3.05
C ILE A 21 27.16 2.89 3.54
N LEU A 22 28.24 2.06 3.51
CA LEU A 22 28.21 0.68 3.98
C LEU A 22 27.80 0.59 5.45
N LEU A 23 28.32 1.47 6.29
CA LEU A 23 27.98 1.53 7.72
C LEU A 23 26.51 1.90 7.92
N ALA A 24 26.00 2.91 7.21
CA ALA A 24 24.59 3.29 7.25
C ALA A 24 23.67 2.15 6.79
N VAL A 25 23.99 1.49 5.67
CA VAL A 25 23.23 0.32 5.17
C VAL A 25 23.26 -0.81 6.19
N THR A 26 24.43 -1.12 6.76
CA THR A 26 24.57 -2.20 7.74
C THR A 26 23.72 -1.92 8.99
N ILE A 27 23.77 -0.71 9.53
CA ILE A 27 22.95 -0.32 10.69
C ILE A 27 21.45 -0.43 10.36
N THR A 28 21.03 0.05 9.20
CA THR A 28 19.62 0.01 8.80
C THR A 28 19.14 -1.45 8.65
N VAL A 29 19.89 -2.29 7.95
CA VAL A 29 19.56 -3.71 7.77
C VAL A 29 19.57 -4.45 9.11
N ALA A 30 20.58 -4.23 9.93
CA ALA A 30 20.69 -4.87 11.25
C ALA A 30 19.51 -4.46 12.17
N SER A 31 19.11 -3.18 12.17
CA SER A 31 17.95 -2.72 12.95
C SER A 31 16.64 -3.35 12.47
N MET A 32 16.44 -3.47 11.17
CA MET A 32 15.25 -4.14 10.62
C MET A 32 15.21 -5.62 11.00
N ILE A 33 16.33 -6.34 10.84
CA ILE A 33 16.43 -7.75 11.22
C ILE A 33 16.18 -7.90 12.73
N TYR A 34 16.78 -7.04 13.55
CA TYR A 34 16.58 -7.06 14.99
C TYR A 34 15.09 -6.88 15.36
N LEU A 35 14.38 -5.91 14.76
CA LEU A 35 12.96 -5.70 15.01
C LEU A 35 12.12 -6.93 14.64
N VAL A 36 12.38 -7.53 13.48
CA VAL A 36 11.66 -8.75 13.04
C VAL A 36 11.92 -9.89 14.02
N ILE A 37 13.17 -10.17 14.36
CA ILE A 37 13.52 -11.22 15.33
C ILE A 37 12.89 -10.94 16.69
N TYR A 38 12.93 -9.69 17.15
CA TYR A 38 12.33 -9.30 18.43
C TYR A 38 10.82 -9.58 18.47
N ILE A 39 10.08 -9.23 17.40
CA ILE A 39 8.65 -9.52 17.28
C ILE A 39 8.40 -11.03 17.26
N LEU A 40 9.19 -11.80 16.50
CA LEU A 40 9.03 -13.25 16.41
C LEU A 40 9.29 -13.94 17.76
N VAL A 41 10.38 -13.59 18.44
CA VAL A 41 10.74 -14.19 19.74
C VAL A 41 9.69 -13.89 20.81
N ASN A 42 9.16 -12.67 20.85
CA ASN A 42 8.16 -12.28 21.84
C ASN A 42 6.72 -12.63 21.44
N GLY A 43 6.45 -12.90 20.16
CA GLY A 43 5.08 -13.17 19.71
C GLY A 43 4.76 -14.65 19.51
N ILE A 44 5.68 -15.45 18.95
CA ILE A 44 5.43 -16.87 18.66
C ILE A 44 4.97 -17.66 19.88
N PRO A 45 5.57 -17.53 21.08
CA PRO A 45 5.16 -18.29 22.26
C PRO A 45 3.71 -18.03 22.70
N TYR A 46 3.14 -16.90 22.31
CA TYR A 46 1.79 -16.49 22.70
C TYR A 46 0.73 -16.72 21.62
N ILE A 47 1.08 -17.41 20.54
CA ILE A 47 0.12 -17.83 19.51
C ILE A 47 -0.63 -19.06 20.05
N THR A 48 -1.77 -18.80 20.68
CA THR A 48 -2.65 -19.84 21.26
C THR A 48 -3.88 -20.05 20.39
N PRO A 49 -4.56 -21.23 20.45
CA PRO A 49 -5.81 -21.47 19.74
C PRO A 49 -6.91 -20.47 20.08
N ASP A 50 -6.93 -19.93 21.30
CA ASP A 50 -7.92 -18.96 21.76
C ASP A 50 -7.90 -17.66 20.96
N LEU A 51 -6.72 -17.24 20.46
CA LEU A 51 -6.58 -16.08 19.56
C LEU A 51 -7.30 -16.27 18.22
N PHE A 52 -7.62 -17.51 17.84
CA PHE A 52 -8.35 -17.83 16.61
C PHE A 52 -9.83 -18.16 16.87
N ALA A 53 -10.35 -17.92 18.09
CA ALA A 53 -11.76 -18.07 18.38
C ALA A 53 -12.60 -17.17 17.45
N TRP A 54 -13.80 -17.65 17.06
CA TRP A 54 -14.66 -16.94 16.09
C TRP A 54 -15.20 -15.61 16.64
N LYS A 55 -15.49 -15.56 17.96
CA LYS A 55 -15.99 -14.35 18.61
C LYS A 55 -14.93 -13.76 19.50
N TYR A 56 -14.73 -12.46 19.38
CA TYR A 56 -13.90 -11.70 20.29
C TYR A 56 -14.57 -11.56 21.67
N ASN A 57 -13.81 -11.77 22.73
CA ASN A 57 -14.12 -11.33 24.08
C ASN A 57 -12.82 -10.87 24.77
N THR A 58 -12.94 -10.27 25.97
CA THR A 58 -11.79 -9.74 26.71
C THR A 58 -10.87 -10.83 27.27
N GLU A 59 -11.32 -12.08 27.34
CA GLU A 59 -10.51 -13.20 27.83
C GLU A 59 -9.68 -13.83 26.71
N ASN A 60 -10.29 -14.07 25.53
CA ASN A 60 -9.62 -14.72 24.39
C ASN A 60 -8.86 -13.75 23.48
N VAL A 61 -9.20 -12.47 23.50
CA VAL A 61 -8.59 -11.41 22.67
C VAL A 61 -8.43 -11.83 21.21
N SER A 62 -9.45 -12.52 20.67
CA SER A 62 -9.41 -13.16 19.35
C SER A 62 -9.10 -12.17 18.22
N MET A 63 -8.19 -12.57 17.34
CA MET A 63 -7.82 -11.81 16.13
C MET A 63 -8.62 -12.23 14.89
N THR A 64 -9.40 -13.32 14.93
CA THR A 64 -10.15 -13.86 13.78
C THR A 64 -11.07 -12.82 13.13
N PRO A 65 -11.91 -12.08 13.87
CA PRO A 65 -12.72 -11.02 13.27
C PRO A 65 -11.86 -9.95 12.58
N ALA A 66 -10.72 -9.59 13.17
CA ALA A 66 -9.83 -8.58 12.62
C ALA A 66 -9.12 -9.05 11.32
N ILE A 67 -8.78 -10.33 11.21
CA ILE A 67 -8.25 -10.94 9.97
C ILE A 67 -9.30 -10.86 8.86
N ILE A 68 -10.55 -11.30 9.15
CA ILE A 68 -11.65 -11.24 8.18
C ILE A 68 -11.89 -9.79 7.72
N ASN A 69 -11.92 -8.85 8.66
CA ASN A 69 -12.11 -7.44 8.39
C ASN A 69 -10.99 -6.87 7.53
N THR A 70 -9.74 -7.30 7.74
CA THR A 70 -8.60 -6.90 6.90
C THR A 70 -8.80 -7.38 5.47
N ILE A 71 -9.21 -8.63 5.27
CA ILE A 71 -9.47 -9.19 3.93
C ILE A 71 -10.60 -8.43 3.23
N ILE A 72 -11.70 -8.16 3.94
CA ILE A 72 -12.83 -7.38 3.40
C ILE A 72 -12.37 -5.96 3.03
N MET A 73 -11.61 -5.31 3.91
CA MET A 73 -11.09 -3.96 3.71
C MET A 73 -10.19 -3.91 2.47
N VAL A 74 -9.24 -4.83 2.34
CA VAL A 74 -8.34 -4.94 1.16
C VAL A 74 -9.16 -5.13 -0.11
N PHE A 75 -10.08 -6.09 -0.11
CA PHE A 75 -10.89 -6.40 -1.30
C PHE A 75 -11.72 -5.20 -1.76
N LEU A 76 -12.47 -4.57 -0.85
CA LEU A 76 -13.31 -3.43 -1.19
C LEU A 76 -12.49 -2.20 -1.63
N THR A 77 -11.37 -1.95 -0.98
CA THR A 77 -10.47 -0.85 -1.37
C THR A 77 -9.91 -1.05 -2.76
N LEU A 78 -9.41 -2.26 -3.07
CA LEU A 78 -8.88 -2.57 -4.40
C LEU A 78 -9.96 -2.60 -5.46
N LEU A 79 -11.16 -3.06 -5.14
CA LEU A 79 -12.30 -3.04 -6.06
C LEU A 79 -12.62 -1.63 -6.58
N LEU A 80 -12.38 -0.61 -5.76
CA LEU A 80 -12.54 0.80 -6.16
C LEU A 80 -11.26 1.37 -6.75
N ALA A 81 -10.12 1.19 -6.07
CA ALA A 81 -8.87 1.85 -6.42
C ALA A 81 -8.27 1.36 -7.73
N VAL A 82 -8.33 0.04 -8.01
CA VAL A 82 -7.68 -0.56 -9.19
C VAL A 82 -8.35 -0.11 -10.49
N PRO A 83 -9.67 -0.22 -10.66
CA PRO A 83 -10.32 0.23 -11.90
C PRO A 83 -10.14 1.73 -12.15
N ILE A 84 -10.29 2.55 -11.10
CA ILE A 84 -10.12 4.00 -11.21
C ILE A 84 -8.67 4.35 -11.56
N GLY A 85 -7.70 3.73 -10.88
CA GLY A 85 -6.28 3.98 -11.10
C GLY A 85 -5.81 3.57 -12.48
N ILE A 86 -6.21 2.38 -12.97
CA ILE A 86 -5.90 1.91 -14.32
C ILE A 86 -6.52 2.83 -15.38
N ALA A 87 -7.81 3.19 -15.24
CA ALA A 87 -8.48 4.08 -16.18
C ALA A 87 -7.81 5.46 -16.24
N ALA A 88 -7.43 6.01 -15.08
CA ALA A 88 -6.71 7.28 -15.02
C ALA A 88 -5.34 7.19 -15.70
N ALA A 89 -4.56 6.14 -15.45
CA ALA A 89 -3.25 5.93 -16.06
C ALA A 89 -3.35 5.74 -17.59
N ILE A 90 -4.32 4.97 -18.08
CA ILE A 90 -4.60 4.82 -19.52
C ILE A 90 -4.90 6.20 -20.14
N TYR A 91 -5.74 7.00 -19.48
CA TYR A 91 -6.03 8.36 -19.96
C TYR A 91 -4.76 9.21 -20.05
N LEU A 92 -3.91 9.18 -19.01
CA LEU A 92 -2.68 9.98 -18.95
C LEU A 92 -1.65 9.58 -20.01
N VAL A 93 -1.51 8.28 -20.29
CA VAL A 93 -0.49 7.75 -21.22
C VAL A 93 -1.00 7.76 -22.65
N GLU A 94 -2.20 7.28 -22.89
CA GLU A 94 -2.68 6.98 -24.25
C GLU A 94 -3.51 8.11 -24.87
N TYR A 95 -4.28 8.84 -24.07
CA TYR A 95 -5.20 9.85 -24.60
C TYR A 95 -4.69 11.27 -24.45
N SER A 96 -3.86 11.54 -23.48
CA SER A 96 -3.42 12.90 -23.22
C SER A 96 -2.22 13.29 -24.05
N LYS A 97 -2.13 14.56 -24.44
CA LYS A 97 -0.93 15.11 -25.09
C LYS A 97 0.21 15.15 -24.08
N ARG A 98 1.38 14.61 -24.45
CA ARG A 98 2.61 14.52 -23.63
C ARG A 98 2.99 15.84 -22.92
N ASN A 99 2.60 16.99 -23.47
CA ASN A 99 2.92 18.32 -22.93
C ASN A 99 1.70 19.09 -22.39
N SER A 100 0.59 18.41 -22.09
CA SER A 100 -0.61 19.02 -21.55
C SER A 100 -0.35 19.55 -20.13
N LYS A 101 -0.79 20.80 -19.86
CA LYS A 101 -0.73 21.39 -18.52
C LYS A 101 -1.50 20.55 -17.49
N LEU A 102 -2.65 19.99 -17.89
CA LEU A 102 -3.49 19.13 -17.06
C LEU A 102 -2.74 17.88 -16.62
N VAL A 103 -2.01 17.21 -17.52
CA VAL A 103 -1.20 16.03 -17.18
C VAL A 103 -0.12 16.39 -16.17
N LYS A 104 0.57 17.52 -16.36
CA LYS A 104 1.59 17.99 -15.40
C LYS A 104 1.00 18.24 -14.02
N VAL A 105 -0.18 18.84 -13.95
CA VAL A 105 -0.88 19.08 -12.68
C VAL A 105 -1.29 17.76 -12.02
N ILE A 106 -1.88 16.81 -12.77
CA ILE A 106 -2.27 15.52 -12.22
C ILE A 106 -1.05 14.76 -11.68
N ARG A 107 0.05 14.68 -12.43
CA ARG A 107 1.28 14.03 -11.97
C ARG A 107 1.82 14.67 -10.69
N LEU A 108 1.94 16.00 -10.68
CA LEU A 108 2.39 16.73 -9.48
C LEU A 108 1.48 16.46 -8.27
N THR A 109 0.15 16.47 -8.48
CA THR A 109 -0.82 16.16 -7.42
C THR A 109 -0.65 14.73 -6.93
N THR A 110 -0.50 13.76 -7.83
CA THR A 110 -0.29 12.35 -7.49
C THR A 110 1.01 12.16 -6.69
N GLU A 111 2.10 12.80 -7.08
CA GLU A 111 3.37 12.78 -6.34
C GLU A 111 3.25 13.43 -4.96
N THR A 112 2.58 14.55 -4.88
CA THR A 112 2.35 15.26 -3.62
C THR A 112 1.50 14.42 -2.67
N LEU A 113 0.40 13.84 -3.16
CA LEU A 113 -0.48 12.96 -2.37
C LEU A 113 0.26 11.71 -1.87
N ALA A 114 1.15 11.13 -2.68
CA ALA A 114 1.94 9.96 -2.26
C ALA A 114 2.88 10.25 -1.08
N GLY A 115 3.31 11.51 -0.91
CA GLY A 115 4.15 11.97 0.20
C GLY A 115 3.41 12.37 1.48
N ILE A 116 2.07 12.43 1.45
CA ILE A 116 1.29 12.82 2.63
C ILE A 116 1.27 11.68 3.66
N PRO A 117 1.53 11.96 4.98
CA PRO A 117 1.38 10.97 6.04
C PRO A 117 -0.03 10.39 6.12
N SER A 118 -0.16 9.08 6.36
CA SER A 118 -1.45 8.37 6.37
C SER A 118 -2.46 8.93 7.37
N ILE A 119 -1.97 9.44 8.51
CA ILE A 119 -2.82 10.08 9.53
C ILE A 119 -3.60 11.29 8.97
N VAL A 120 -3.03 12.03 8.01
CA VAL A 120 -3.71 13.18 7.38
C VAL A 120 -4.90 12.71 6.55
N PHE A 121 -4.73 11.59 5.80
CA PHE A 121 -5.85 10.95 5.10
C PHE A 121 -6.92 10.48 6.09
N GLY A 122 -6.50 9.93 7.23
CA GLY A 122 -7.41 9.54 8.31
C GLY A 122 -8.21 10.69 8.87
N LEU A 123 -7.57 11.82 9.17
CA LEU A 123 -8.24 13.03 9.64
C LEU A 123 -9.16 13.62 8.58
N PHE A 124 -8.75 13.65 7.32
CA PHE A 124 -9.61 14.08 6.22
C PHE A 124 -10.86 13.19 6.11
N GLY A 125 -10.66 11.85 6.10
CA GLY A 125 -11.75 10.88 6.06
C GLY A 125 -12.68 10.99 7.26
N PHE A 126 -12.14 11.24 8.45
CA PHE A 126 -12.91 11.50 9.65
C PHE A 126 -13.80 12.74 9.51
N ILE A 127 -13.23 13.87 9.09
CA ILE A 127 -13.99 15.10 8.92
C ILE A 127 -15.08 14.93 7.86
N VAL A 128 -14.74 14.35 6.71
CA VAL A 128 -15.66 14.27 5.57
C VAL A 128 -16.69 13.15 5.77
N PHE A 129 -16.26 11.92 5.99
CA PHE A 129 -17.18 10.77 6.00
C PHE A 129 -17.87 10.59 7.35
N VAL A 130 -17.11 10.73 8.46
CA VAL A 130 -17.65 10.45 9.79
C VAL A 130 -18.48 11.63 10.30
N LEU A 131 -17.96 12.86 10.21
CA LEU A 131 -18.62 14.04 10.76
C LEU A 131 -19.58 14.73 9.78
N LEU A 132 -19.11 15.13 8.59
CA LEU A 132 -19.94 15.90 7.64
C LEU A 132 -21.05 15.04 7.03
N LEU A 133 -20.74 13.85 6.55
CA LEU A 133 -21.71 12.92 5.98
C LEU A 133 -22.49 12.16 7.07
N LYS A 134 -22.05 12.26 8.33
CA LYS A 134 -22.70 11.61 9.51
C LYS A 134 -22.81 10.09 9.38
N TRP A 135 -21.85 9.45 8.69
CA TRP A 135 -21.84 7.99 8.57
C TRP A 135 -21.36 7.28 9.84
N GLY A 136 -20.76 8.03 10.76
CA GLY A 136 -20.04 7.45 11.89
C GLY A 136 -18.78 6.69 11.45
N ASN A 137 -18.08 6.10 12.41
CA ASN A 137 -16.98 5.19 12.10
C ASN A 137 -17.57 3.96 11.42
N SER A 138 -17.11 3.67 10.21
CA SER A 138 -17.71 2.65 9.37
C SER A 138 -16.72 2.01 8.40
N LEU A 139 -17.00 0.77 8.00
CA LEU A 139 -16.23 0.08 6.98
C LEU A 139 -16.10 0.92 5.70
N LEU A 140 -17.21 1.54 5.26
CA LEU A 140 -17.24 2.36 4.04
C LEU A 140 -16.36 3.60 4.16
N ALA A 141 -16.38 4.30 5.30
CA ALA A 141 -15.50 5.44 5.54
C ALA A 141 -14.02 5.03 5.47
N GLY A 142 -13.68 3.89 6.07
CA GLY A 142 -12.33 3.30 5.99
C GLY A 142 -11.93 2.96 4.55
N VAL A 143 -12.79 2.26 3.81
CA VAL A 143 -12.56 1.87 2.40
C VAL A 143 -12.30 3.09 1.52
N LEU A 144 -13.12 4.13 1.60
CA LEU A 144 -12.94 5.33 0.79
C LEU A 144 -11.67 6.10 1.15
N THR A 145 -11.35 6.17 2.44
CA THR A 145 -10.10 6.80 2.91
C THR A 145 -8.87 6.06 2.39
N LEU A 146 -8.87 4.72 2.49
CA LEU A 146 -7.78 3.90 1.94
C LEU A 146 -7.71 3.98 0.42
N THR A 147 -8.86 4.01 -0.27
CA THR A 147 -8.91 4.19 -1.73
C THR A 147 -8.18 5.47 -2.13
N MET A 148 -8.48 6.60 -1.48
CA MET A 148 -7.79 7.86 -1.76
C MET A 148 -6.29 7.78 -1.47
N MET A 149 -5.90 7.07 -0.43
CA MET A 149 -4.49 6.92 -0.02
C MET A 149 -3.67 6.05 -0.99
N VAL A 150 -4.27 4.96 -1.54
CA VAL A 150 -3.52 4.04 -2.42
C VAL A 150 -3.67 4.39 -3.90
N LEU A 151 -4.67 5.17 -4.28
CA LEU A 151 -4.93 5.57 -5.67
C LEU A 151 -3.70 6.20 -6.36
N PRO A 152 -2.96 7.15 -5.75
CA PRO A 152 -1.75 7.71 -6.34
C PRO A 152 -0.71 6.65 -6.69
N THR A 153 -0.50 5.68 -5.83
CA THR A 153 0.45 4.58 -6.05
C THR A 153 0.03 3.72 -7.24
N ILE A 154 -1.26 3.34 -7.33
CA ILE A 154 -1.78 2.51 -8.42
C ILE A 154 -1.72 3.28 -9.75
N VAL A 155 -2.09 4.56 -9.77
CA VAL A 155 -2.00 5.40 -10.98
C VAL A 155 -0.56 5.46 -11.48
N ARG A 156 0.39 5.77 -10.59
CA ARG A 156 1.79 5.93 -10.96
C ARG A 156 2.42 4.64 -11.46
N THR A 157 2.26 3.54 -10.74
CA THR A 157 2.84 2.24 -11.15
C THR A 157 2.21 1.73 -12.45
N THR A 158 0.91 1.97 -12.65
CA THR A 158 0.24 1.65 -13.91
C THR A 158 0.74 2.54 -15.06
N GLU A 159 0.93 3.84 -14.83
CA GLU A 159 1.49 4.75 -15.82
C GLU A 159 2.90 4.33 -16.23
N GLU A 160 3.78 4.04 -15.27
CA GLU A 160 5.15 3.55 -15.52
C GLU A 160 5.12 2.23 -16.30
N SER A 161 4.20 1.32 -15.97
CA SER A 161 4.05 0.03 -16.65
C SER A 161 3.58 0.18 -18.10
N LEU A 162 2.63 1.08 -18.36
CA LEU A 162 2.15 1.37 -19.72
C LEU A 162 3.23 2.05 -20.57
N LEU A 163 4.03 2.93 -19.98
CA LEU A 163 5.16 3.60 -20.66
C LEU A 163 6.31 2.64 -20.96
N ALA A 164 6.48 1.58 -20.18
CA ALA A 164 7.51 0.56 -20.39
C ALA A 164 7.21 -0.34 -21.60
N VAL A 165 5.96 -0.38 -22.08
CA VAL A 165 5.61 -1.14 -23.30
C VAL A 165 6.20 -0.47 -24.53
N PRO A 166 7.05 -1.15 -25.34
CA PRO A 166 7.68 -0.56 -26.52
C PRO A 166 6.68 -0.02 -27.53
N ASP A 167 6.94 1.15 -28.12
CA ASP A 167 6.04 1.80 -29.08
C ASP A 167 5.83 0.96 -30.34
N MET A 168 6.77 0.09 -30.70
CA MET A 168 6.64 -0.84 -31.84
C MET A 168 5.40 -1.74 -31.75
N PHE A 169 4.92 -2.08 -30.55
CA PHE A 169 3.67 -2.85 -30.39
C PHE A 169 2.46 -2.02 -30.78
N ARG A 170 2.47 -0.73 -30.46
CA ARG A 170 1.41 0.21 -30.85
C ARG A 170 1.40 0.43 -32.36
N GLU A 171 2.58 0.74 -32.91
CA GLU A 171 2.79 1.00 -34.35
C GLU A 171 2.42 -0.21 -35.20
N GLY A 172 2.86 -1.43 -34.80
CA GLY A 172 2.49 -2.67 -35.49
C GLY A 172 0.99 -2.93 -35.49
N SER A 173 0.31 -2.68 -34.37
CA SER A 173 -1.14 -2.80 -34.26
C SER A 173 -1.88 -1.82 -35.18
N TYR A 174 -1.45 -0.57 -35.21
CA TYR A 174 -2.02 0.46 -36.10
C TYR A 174 -1.74 0.14 -37.57
N GLY A 175 -0.55 -0.38 -37.89
CA GLY A 175 -0.19 -0.81 -39.24
C GLY A 175 -1.08 -1.95 -39.77
N LEU A 176 -1.59 -2.81 -38.88
CA LEU A 176 -2.57 -3.85 -39.19
C LEU A 176 -4.03 -3.33 -39.25
N GLY A 177 -4.25 -2.02 -39.11
CA GLY A 177 -5.57 -1.39 -39.16
C GLY A 177 -6.37 -1.44 -37.85
N ALA A 178 -5.76 -1.81 -36.72
CA ALA A 178 -6.46 -1.81 -35.43
C ALA A 178 -6.71 -0.37 -34.95
N GLY A 179 -7.90 -0.13 -34.41
CA GLY A 179 -8.24 1.14 -33.77
C GLY A 179 -7.58 1.27 -32.38
N LYS A 180 -7.48 2.50 -31.88
CA LYS A 180 -6.80 2.85 -30.62
C LYS A 180 -7.28 2.05 -29.42
N LEU A 181 -8.60 1.93 -29.22
CA LEU A 181 -9.17 1.16 -28.12
C LEU A 181 -8.72 -0.31 -28.18
N ARG A 182 -8.79 -0.92 -29.36
CA ARG A 182 -8.39 -2.33 -29.55
C ARG A 182 -6.91 -2.50 -29.23
N THR A 183 -6.04 -1.60 -29.70
CA THR A 183 -4.61 -1.63 -29.39
C THR A 183 -4.34 -1.53 -27.89
N ILE A 184 -5.03 -0.63 -27.18
CA ILE A 184 -4.85 -0.47 -25.74
C ILE A 184 -5.27 -1.75 -24.99
N PHE A 185 -6.49 -2.24 -25.20
CA PHE A 185 -7.03 -3.33 -24.38
C PHE A 185 -6.52 -4.72 -24.78
N VAL A 186 -6.11 -4.93 -26.04
CA VAL A 186 -5.69 -6.25 -26.53
C VAL A 186 -4.17 -6.41 -26.55
N ILE A 187 -3.42 -5.32 -26.63
CA ILE A 187 -1.95 -5.37 -26.77
C ILE A 187 -1.24 -4.67 -25.61
N VAL A 188 -1.49 -3.37 -25.42
CA VAL A 188 -0.72 -2.56 -24.47
C VAL A 188 -1.03 -2.96 -23.03
N LEU A 189 -2.31 -3.05 -22.67
CA LEU A 189 -2.72 -3.37 -21.29
C LEU A 189 -2.28 -4.78 -20.88
N PRO A 190 -2.47 -5.85 -21.68
CA PRO A 190 -1.96 -7.17 -21.34
C PRO A 190 -0.43 -7.22 -21.19
N ALA A 191 0.32 -6.49 -22.02
CA ALA A 191 1.77 -6.39 -21.90
C ALA A 191 2.21 -5.65 -20.63
N ALA A 192 1.40 -4.72 -20.12
CA ALA A 192 1.68 -3.96 -18.89
C ALA A 192 1.21 -4.68 -17.59
N ILE A 193 0.42 -5.76 -17.69
CA ILE A 193 -0.13 -6.47 -16.51
C ILE A 193 0.93 -6.80 -15.44
N PRO A 194 2.12 -7.32 -15.75
CA PRO A 194 3.10 -7.66 -14.73
C PRO A 194 3.50 -6.47 -13.86
N GLY A 195 3.70 -5.31 -14.47
CA GLY A 195 4.02 -4.07 -13.74
C GLY A 195 2.81 -3.51 -12.96
N ILE A 196 1.61 -3.60 -13.52
CA ILE A 196 0.37 -3.20 -12.83
C ILE A 196 0.15 -4.08 -11.60
N LEU A 197 0.33 -5.40 -11.71
CA LEU A 197 0.22 -6.32 -10.58
C LEU A 197 1.22 -5.99 -9.47
N SER A 198 2.44 -5.62 -9.81
CA SER A 198 3.43 -5.16 -8.81
C SER A 198 2.92 -3.95 -8.03
N GLY A 199 2.30 -2.98 -8.68
CA GLY A 199 1.67 -1.83 -8.04
C GLY A 199 0.48 -2.20 -7.14
N VAL A 200 -0.34 -3.16 -7.57
CA VAL A 200 -1.46 -3.67 -6.77
C VAL A 200 -0.96 -4.38 -5.52
N ILE A 201 0.09 -5.22 -5.64
CA ILE A 201 0.71 -5.92 -4.50
C ILE A 201 1.25 -4.91 -3.49
N LEU A 202 1.94 -3.88 -3.95
CA LEU A 202 2.42 -2.79 -3.08
C LEU A 202 1.27 -2.08 -2.35
N ALA A 203 0.14 -1.85 -3.04
CA ALA A 203 -1.06 -1.28 -2.45
C ALA A 203 -1.67 -2.22 -1.39
N ILE A 204 -1.69 -3.55 -1.61
CA ILE A 204 -2.15 -4.54 -0.63
C ILE A 204 -1.32 -4.45 0.64
N GLY A 205 0.01 -4.48 0.54
CA GLY A 205 0.90 -4.37 1.71
C GLY A 205 0.64 -3.10 2.51
N ARG A 206 0.44 -1.96 1.82
CA ARG A 206 0.11 -0.68 2.45
C ARG A 206 -1.25 -0.70 3.16
N ILE A 207 -2.28 -1.31 2.57
CA ILE A 207 -3.62 -1.42 3.18
C ILE A 207 -3.59 -2.33 4.40
N VAL A 208 -2.93 -3.47 4.31
CA VAL A 208 -2.83 -4.47 5.40
C VAL A 208 -2.14 -3.89 6.64
N GLY A 209 -1.09 -3.10 6.43
CA GLY A 209 -0.33 -2.46 7.52
C GLY A 209 -0.93 -1.16 8.05
N GLU A 210 -2.02 -0.65 7.44
CA GLU A 210 -2.56 0.66 7.82
C GLU A 210 -3.34 0.61 9.12
N SER A 211 -2.95 1.45 10.07
CA SER A 211 -3.62 1.61 11.36
C SER A 211 -4.11 3.05 11.59
N ALA A 212 -3.25 4.05 11.37
CA ALA A 212 -3.49 5.43 11.73
C ALA A 212 -4.74 6.03 11.04
N ALA A 213 -4.89 5.80 9.74
CA ALA A 213 -6.05 6.30 9.01
C ALA A 213 -7.34 5.58 9.42
N LEU A 214 -7.27 4.27 9.71
CA LEU A 214 -8.43 3.44 10.01
C LEU A 214 -9.00 3.64 11.41
N ILE A 215 -8.17 3.97 12.39
CA ILE A 215 -8.63 4.27 13.76
C ILE A 215 -9.64 5.41 13.72
N PHE A 216 -9.42 6.43 12.91
CA PHE A 216 -10.31 7.57 12.79
C PHE A 216 -11.53 7.32 11.90
N THR A 217 -11.45 6.41 10.94
CA THR A 217 -12.49 6.25 9.90
C THR A 217 -13.28 4.96 10.02
N ALA A 218 -12.62 3.81 10.14
CA ALA A 218 -13.28 2.51 10.27
C ALA A 218 -13.69 2.22 11.72
N GLY A 219 -12.90 2.70 12.69
CA GLY A 219 -13.12 2.52 14.11
C GLY A 219 -12.38 1.31 14.71
N THR A 220 -12.83 0.88 15.88
CA THR A 220 -12.10 -0.10 16.72
C THR A 220 -12.98 -1.27 17.19
N VAL A 221 -14.17 -1.47 16.65
CA VAL A 221 -15.06 -2.56 17.05
C VAL A 221 -14.54 -3.91 16.54
N ALA A 222 -14.35 -4.88 17.46
CA ALA A 222 -13.75 -6.19 17.20
C ALA A 222 -14.77 -7.23 16.71
N GLU A 223 -15.68 -6.84 15.84
CA GLU A 223 -16.68 -7.73 15.24
C GLU A 223 -16.59 -7.70 13.72
N VAL A 224 -17.08 -8.75 13.07
CA VAL A 224 -17.26 -8.74 11.60
C VAL A 224 -18.45 -7.83 11.28
N PRO A 225 -18.27 -6.84 10.37
CA PRO A 225 -19.30 -5.86 10.09
C PRO A 225 -20.52 -6.52 9.41
N LYS A 226 -21.71 -6.18 9.89
CA LYS A 226 -22.98 -6.65 9.31
C LYS A 226 -23.47 -5.78 8.15
N SER A 227 -22.92 -4.58 8.03
CA SER A 227 -23.22 -3.63 6.95
C SER A 227 -22.00 -2.76 6.64
N LEU A 228 -22.02 -2.07 5.50
CA LEU A 228 -20.98 -1.13 5.12
C LEU A 228 -20.83 0.06 6.09
N PHE A 229 -21.89 0.36 6.85
CA PHE A 229 -21.91 1.43 7.85
C PHE A 229 -21.61 0.95 9.27
N SER A 230 -21.26 -0.33 9.46
CA SER A 230 -20.82 -0.85 10.75
C SER A 230 -19.36 -0.49 11.00
N SER A 231 -19.05 -0.11 12.24
CA SER A 231 -17.66 0.06 12.68
C SER A 231 -16.94 -1.29 12.67
N THR A 232 -15.67 -1.27 12.34
CA THR A 232 -14.85 -2.48 12.24
C THR A 232 -13.39 -2.17 12.51
N ARG A 233 -12.63 -3.16 13.00
CA ARG A 233 -11.19 -3.02 13.18
C ARG A 233 -10.42 -4.06 12.36
N THR A 234 -9.39 -3.59 11.65
CA THR A 234 -8.44 -4.45 10.93
C THR A 234 -7.41 -5.04 11.89
N LEU A 235 -6.60 -5.98 11.39
CA LEU A 235 -5.56 -6.64 12.19
C LEU A 235 -4.50 -5.64 12.69
N ALA A 236 -4.11 -4.66 11.87
CA ALA A 236 -3.18 -3.61 12.28
C ALA A 236 -3.78 -2.70 13.38
N VAL A 237 -5.07 -2.35 13.27
CA VAL A 237 -5.78 -1.59 14.32
C VAL A 237 -5.97 -2.45 15.57
N HIS A 238 -6.21 -3.75 15.43
CA HIS A 238 -6.31 -4.68 16.56
C HIS A 238 -5.01 -4.73 17.36
N MET A 239 -3.88 -4.94 16.69
CA MET A 239 -2.55 -4.90 17.30
C MET A 239 -2.31 -3.57 18.04
N TYR A 240 -2.61 -2.45 17.39
CA TYR A 240 -2.45 -1.12 17.99
C TYR A 240 -3.32 -0.96 19.25
N SER A 241 -4.58 -1.39 19.21
CA SER A 241 -5.49 -1.30 20.36
C SER A 241 -4.97 -2.09 21.56
N LEU A 242 -4.50 -3.32 21.35
CA LEU A 242 -3.94 -4.16 22.41
C LEU A 242 -2.68 -3.54 23.05
N LEU A 243 -1.80 -2.93 22.24
CA LEU A 243 -0.62 -2.23 22.73
C LEU A 243 -1.00 -0.99 23.53
N ASN A 244 -1.98 -0.23 23.07
CA ASN A 244 -2.42 1.00 23.71
C ASN A 244 -3.15 0.76 25.05
N GLU A 245 -3.88 -0.37 25.16
CA GLU A 245 -4.53 -0.80 26.39
C GLU A 245 -3.50 -1.24 27.46
N GLY A 246 -2.31 -1.71 27.03
CA GLY A 246 -1.22 -2.12 27.91
C GLY A 246 -1.44 -3.43 28.68
N LEU A 247 -2.63 -4.01 28.59
CA LEU A 247 -3.01 -5.23 29.32
C LEU A 247 -2.64 -6.52 28.55
N TYR A 248 -2.60 -6.45 27.22
CA TYR A 248 -2.47 -7.59 26.32
C TYR A 248 -1.24 -7.49 25.42
N THR A 249 -0.12 -7.03 25.95
CA THR A 249 1.11 -6.78 25.19
C THR A 249 1.64 -8.04 24.49
N ASN A 250 1.56 -9.20 25.15
CA ASN A 250 2.00 -10.46 24.58
C ASN A 250 1.12 -10.89 23.38
N GLN A 251 -0.19 -10.73 23.49
CA GLN A 251 -1.14 -11.01 22.40
C GLN A 251 -0.97 -9.99 21.26
N ALA A 252 -0.58 -8.76 21.54
CA ALA A 252 -0.23 -7.78 20.53
C ALA A 252 1.01 -8.22 19.73
N TYR A 253 2.06 -8.77 20.38
CA TYR A 253 3.21 -9.36 19.67
C TYR A 253 2.79 -10.58 18.85
N ALA A 254 1.92 -11.46 19.36
CA ALA A 254 1.39 -12.58 18.58
C ALA A 254 0.62 -12.08 17.34
N THR A 255 -0.20 -11.03 17.51
CA THR A 255 -0.90 -10.38 16.39
C THR A 255 0.07 -9.78 15.37
N ALA A 256 1.17 -9.17 15.84
CA ALA A 256 2.21 -8.64 14.97
C ALA A 256 2.90 -9.74 14.14
N VAL A 257 3.14 -10.92 14.71
CA VAL A 257 3.69 -12.08 13.96
C VAL A 257 2.74 -12.50 12.83
N ILE A 258 1.45 -12.60 13.10
CA ILE A 258 0.45 -12.94 12.08
C ILE A 258 0.36 -11.84 11.01
N LEU A 259 0.41 -10.57 11.40
CA LEU A 259 0.42 -9.45 10.46
C LEU A 259 1.64 -9.47 9.54
N LEU A 260 2.84 -9.72 10.10
CA LEU A 260 4.08 -9.89 9.33
C LEU A 260 3.98 -11.06 8.35
N SER A 261 3.41 -12.19 8.79
CA SER A 261 3.19 -13.36 7.93
C SER A 261 2.25 -13.03 6.78
N LEU A 262 1.17 -12.29 7.05
CA LEU A 262 0.19 -11.87 6.03
C LEU A 262 0.83 -10.94 4.98
N ILE A 263 1.64 -9.97 5.41
CA ILE A 263 2.39 -9.08 4.54
C ILE A 263 3.38 -9.88 3.70
N HIS A 264 4.14 -10.77 4.31
CA HIS A 264 5.14 -11.59 3.59
C HIS A 264 4.51 -12.53 2.54
N ILE A 265 3.31 -13.05 2.79
CA ILE A 265 2.57 -13.87 1.82
C ILE A 265 2.04 -13.00 0.67
N SER A 266 1.63 -11.76 0.96
CA SER A 266 1.10 -10.84 -0.06
C SER A 266 2.19 -10.20 -0.93
N GLU A 267 3.45 -10.17 -0.48
CA GLU A 267 4.60 -9.70 -1.27
C GLU A 267 5.41 -10.88 -1.84
N PRO A 268 5.08 -11.40 -3.03
CA PRO A 268 5.88 -12.44 -3.67
C PRO A 268 7.21 -11.85 -4.18
N THR A 269 8.20 -11.74 -3.31
CA THR A 269 9.60 -11.37 -3.67
C THR A 269 10.32 -12.46 -4.48
N ARG A 270 9.59 -13.35 -5.15
CA ARG A 270 10.22 -14.40 -5.95
C ARG A 270 10.40 -13.98 -7.41
N PRO A 271 11.64 -13.98 -7.94
CA PRO A 271 11.94 -13.69 -9.34
C PRO A 271 11.40 -14.73 -10.35
N ARG A 272 10.47 -15.60 -9.96
CA ARG A 272 9.91 -16.67 -10.81
C ARG A 272 8.80 -16.23 -11.77
N LEU A 273 8.40 -14.95 -11.74
CA LEU A 273 7.43 -14.41 -12.71
C LEU A 273 8.09 -13.65 -13.87
N ILE A 274 9.45 -13.72 -13.98
CA ILE A 274 10.21 -13.11 -15.07
C ILE A 274 11.06 -14.23 -15.73
N SER A 275 10.42 -15.29 -16.16
CA SER A 275 11.03 -16.26 -17.10
C SER A 275 10.00 -16.65 -18.15
#